data_f868635c8ae7a71c22a740c2d98a7167
#
_entry.id   f868635c8ae7a71c22a740c2d98a7167
#
_cell.length_a   1.000
_cell.length_b   1.000
_cell.length_c   1.000
_cell.angle_alpha   90.00
_cell.angle_beta   90.00
_cell.angle_gamma   90.00
#
_symmetry.space_group_name_H-M   'P 1'
#
loop_
_entity.id
_entity.type
_entity.pdbx_description
1 polymer ?
#
loop_
_entity_poly.entity_id
_entity_poly.type
_entity_poly.pdbx_seq_one_letter_code
_entity_poly.pdbx_strand_id
1 'polypeptide(L)'
;ISDETLKALRGVFSRTGFTDGYFTGKLGKEMFGTRTKSDVVSADEKLFSSIRQTYKDEIQNVVISGKFTARLGENPALEITDGKRTVVKKSDLLCEKAIKTPLDSEKCKSQLLKTGGTAYKFENLEIDIDSGISLPLSALNLLRREALSSLDEMRSKRHNYTVNKNVEIFKDIPPFNGKKRAVRARTAGTKIGKGFKECELVFVPLFSDISEIERLKNEGFNIGVEIPRGMFGREKQIENAIKSVQKIGINDVLCHNIGALYQAKKFKMVLHGGFGLNLVNTYDLLWAQEYGLKSVELSFELTFERINRLGAEIDRGIISYGYLPLMLCR
;
A
#
# COMPACT_ATOMS: atom_id res chain seq x y z
N ILE A 1 5.80 20.80 12.73
CA ILE A 1 5.33 21.46 11.48
C ILE A 1 5.61 22.94 11.67
N SER A 2 6.27 23.60 10.70
CA SER A 2 6.51 25.02 10.77
C SER A 2 5.22 25.83 10.60
N ASP A 3 5.18 27.05 11.12
CA ASP A 3 4.01 27.94 10.96
C ASP A 3 3.71 28.24 9.48
N GLU A 4 4.74 28.31 8.65
CA GLU A 4 4.58 28.47 7.19
C GLU A 4 3.89 27.28 6.55
N THR A 5 4.29 26.05 6.92
CA THR A 5 3.64 24.82 6.44
C THR A 5 2.20 24.76 6.90
N LEU A 6 1.93 25.12 8.16
CA LEU A 6 0.58 25.16 8.71
C LEU A 6 -0.30 26.20 7.99
N LYS A 7 0.25 27.38 7.69
CA LYS A 7 -0.43 28.42 6.91
C LYS A 7 -0.73 27.96 5.49
N ALA A 8 0.22 27.29 4.83
CA ALA A 8 0.02 26.72 3.50
C ALA A 8 -1.07 25.64 3.49
N LEU A 9 -1.05 24.73 4.46
CA LEU A 9 -2.09 23.69 4.62
C LEU A 9 -3.46 24.33 4.83
N ARG A 10 -3.58 25.32 5.70
CA ARG A 10 -4.82 26.06 5.91
C ARG A 10 -5.31 26.74 4.63
N GLY A 11 -4.41 27.37 3.86
CA GLY A 11 -4.75 28.01 2.58
C GLY A 11 -5.28 27.03 1.52
N VAL A 12 -4.79 25.78 1.51
CA VAL A 12 -5.20 24.76 0.55
C VAL A 12 -6.52 24.09 0.96
N PHE A 13 -6.68 23.77 2.25
CA PHE A 13 -7.77 22.93 2.73
C PHE A 13 -8.95 23.70 3.35
N SER A 14 -8.77 24.96 3.74
CA SER A 14 -9.85 25.77 4.28
C SER A 14 -10.81 26.22 3.18
N ARG A 15 -12.10 25.95 3.37
CA ARG A 15 -13.17 26.48 2.51
C ARG A 15 -14.01 27.54 3.20
N THR A 16 -14.21 27.38 4.52
CA THR A 16 -15.08 28.23 5.34
C THR A 16 -14.49 28.44 6.75
N GLY A 17 -13.16 28.33 6.87
CA GLY A 17 -12.45 28.31 8.14
C GLY A 17 -12.29 26.93 8.74
N PHE A 18 -11.84 26.88 9.97
CA PHE A 18 -11.63 25.65 10.74
C PHE A 18 -12.46 25.69 12.00
N THR A 19 -12.91 24.53 12.45
CA THR A 19 -13.60 24.35 13.72
C THR A 19 -12.81 23.41 14.61
N ASP A 20 -12.88 23.64 15.90
CA ASP A 20 -12.35 22.76 16.94
C ASP A 20 -13.47 22.00 17.69
N GLY A 21 -14.70 22.08 17.17
CA GLY A 21 -15.89 21.53 17.81
C GLY A 21 -15.76 20.06 18.19
N TYR A 22 -15.17 19.23 17.33
CA TYR A 22 -14.93 17.80 17.64
C TYR A 22 -13.90 17.64 18.77
N PHE A 23 -12.87 18.45 18.79
CA PHE A 23 -11.84 18.40 19.80
C PHE A 23 -12.34 18.89 21.16
N THR A 24 -13.15 19.96 21.16
CA THR A 24 -13.69 20.57 22.37
C THR A 24 -15.02 19.95 22.83
N GLY A 25 -15.62 19.06 22.03
CA GLY A 25 -16.94 18.47 22.29
C GLY A 25 -18.12 19.43 22.07
N LYS A 26 -17.90 20.60 21.47
CA LYS A 26 -18.93 21.60 21.14
C LYS A 26 -19.51 21.31 19.75
N LEU A 27 -20.49 20.42 19.68
CA LEU A 27 -21.11 19.98 18.43
C LEU A 27 -22.39 20.79 18.15
N GLY A 28 -22.26 22.09 17.91
CA GLY A 28 -23.35 23.01 17.66
C GLY A 28 -23.30 23.70 16.30
N LYS A 29 -24.01 24.81 16.17
CA LYS A 29 -24.07 25.62 14.94
C LYS A 29 -22.70 26.19 14.54
N GLU A 30 -21.82 26.39 15.51
CA GLU A 30 -20.43 26.85 15.34
C GLU A 30 -19.56 25.90 14.53
N MET A 31 -19.97 24.65 14.35
CA MET A 31 -19.30 23.71 13.48
C MET A 31 -19.55 23.97 11.98
N PHE A 32 -20.54 24.74 11.66
CA PHE A 32 -20.91 25.08 10.28
C PHE A 32 -20.41 26.49 9.97
N GLY A 33 -19.29 26.60 9.23
CA GLY A 33 -18.79 27.90 8.77
C GLY A 33 -19.73 28.52 7.72
N THR A 34 -19.88 29.84 7.79
CA THR A 34 -20.54 30.60 6.71
C THR A 34 -19.46 31.09 5.75
N ARG A 35 -19.58 30.73 4.46
CA ARG A 35 -18.61 31.14 3.44
C ARG A 35 -18.61 32.67 3.30
N THR A 36 -17.46 33.28 3.53
CA THR A 36 -17.25 34.72 3.39
C THR A 36 -16.40 35.04 2.14
N LYS A 37 -16.36 36.31 1.72
CA LYS A 37 -15.49 36.73 0.60
C LYS A 37 -14.00 36.48 0.90
N SER A 38 -13.59 36.55 2.17
CA SER A 38 -12.22 36.28 2.58
C SER A 38 -11.82 34.81 2.38
N ASP A 39 -12.76 33.87 2.51
CA ASP A 39 -12.50 32.45 2.27
C ASP A 39 -12.19 32.13 0.81
N VAL A 40 -12.73 32.94 -0.11
CA VAL A 40 -12.45 32.83 -1.55
C VAL A 40 -11.09 33.40 -1.91
N VAL A 41 -10.70 34.49 -1.24
CA VAL A 41 -9.42 35.17 -1.50
C VAL A 41 -8.23 34.46 -0.85
N SER A 42 -8.46 33.67 0.20
CA SER A 42 -7.39 32.95 0.91
C SER A 42 -6.79 31.78 0.10
N ALA A 43 -7.49 31.30 -0.94
CA ALA A 43 -6.95 30.36 -1.90
C ALA A 43 -6.09 31.08 -2.93
N ASP A 44 -4.86 31.48 -2.54
CA ASP A 44 -3.93 32.22 -3.39
C ASP A 44 -3.49 31.34 -4.58
N GLU A 45 -3.75 31.82 -5.79
CA GLU A 45 -3.36 31.15 -7.04
C GLU A 45 -1.84 30.91 -7.11
N LYS A 46 -1.04 31.77 -6.47
CA LYS A 46 0.41 31.58 -6.33
C LYS A 46 0.76 30.34 -5.51
N LEU A 47 0.02 30.10 -4.41
CA LEU A 47 0.22 28.92 -3.59
C LEU A 47 -0.07 27.65 -4.38
N PHE A 48 -1.20 27.59 -5.10
CA PHE A 48 -1.52 26.46 -5.96
C PHE A 48 -0.52 26.27 -7.10
N SER A 49 -0.05 27.36 -7.71
CA SER A 49 0.98 27.31 -8.75
C SER A 49 2.30 26.74 -8.20
N SER A 50 2.75 27.18 -7.03
CA SER A 50 3.97 26.66 -6.40
C SER A 50 3.85 25.18 -6.04
N ILE A 51 2.70 24.77 -5.50
CA ILE A 51 2.44 23.35 -5.20
C ILE A 51 2.42 22.52 -6.48
N ARG A 52 1.77 22.98 -7.56
CA ARG A 52 1.77 22.27 -8.85
C ARG A 52 3.17 22.09 -9.42
N GLN A 53 4.06 23.05 -9.22
CA GLN A 53 5.46 22.91 -9.66
C GLN A 53 6.19 21.78 -8.92
N THR A 54 5.87 21.46 -7.67
CA THR A 54 6.56 20.41 -6.91
C THR A 54 6.35 18.99 -7.47
N TYR A 55 5.29 18.78 -8.25
CA TYR A 55 4.97 17.48 -8.86
C TYR A 55 4.81 17.57 -10.40
N LYS A 56 5.26 18.68 -11.01
CA LYS A 56 5.19 18.86 -12.45
C LYS A 56 6.16 17.95 -13.19
N ASP A 57 7.33 17.74 -12.62
CA ASP A 57 8.37 16.94 -13.22
C ASP A 57 8.31 15.49 -12.67
N GLU A 58 8.47 14.54 -13.58
CA GLU A 58 8.58 13.12 -13.21
C GLU A 58 9.78 12.88 -12.28
N ILE A 59 9.55 12.13 -11.22
CA ILE A 59 10.61 11.70 -10.31
C ILE A 59 11.38 10.57 -10.97
N GLN A 60 12.70 10.76 -11.18
CA GLN A 60 13.58 9.76 -11.75
C GLN A 60 13.87 8.62 -10.75
N ASN A 61 12.92 7.67 -10.65
CA ASN A 61 12.97 6.54 -9.71
C ASN A 61 13.23 5.18 -10.39
N VAL A 62 13.34 5.17 -11.73
CA VAL A 62 13.62 3.96 -12.50
C VAL A 62 15.06 3.99 -12.97
N VAL A 63 15.86 3.11 -12.37
CA VAL A 63 17.27 2.95 -12.76
C VAL A 63 17.36 2.14 -14.04
N ILE A 64 18.15 2.64 -15.01
CA ILE A 64 18.41 1.97 -16.29
C ILE A 64 19.90 1.91 -16.57
N SER A 65 20.30 0.91 -17.33
CA SER A 65 21.62 0.82 -17.94
C SER A 65 21.50 0.80 -19.46
N GLY A 66 22.55 1.18 -20.16
CA GLY A 66 22.49 1.20 -21.62
C GLY A 66 23.85 1.08 -22.28
N LYS A 67 23.80 0.79 -23.59
CA LYS A 67 24.94 0.76 -24.49
C LYS A 67 24.60 1.49 -25.78
N PHE A 68 25.42 2.46 -26.15
CA PHE A 68 25.34 3.14 -27.45
C PHE A 68 26.45 2.65 -28.36
N THR A 69 26.09 2.21 -29.55
CA THR A 69 27.03 1.71 -30.57
C THR A 69 26.88 2.50 -31.85
N ALA A 70 28.00 2.96 -32.41
CA ALA A 70 28.00 3.67 -33.69
C ALA A 70 29.25 3.28 -34.52
N ARG A 71 29.00 2.75 -35.72
CA ARG A 71 30.04 2.29 -36.66
C ARG A 71 29.94 3.05 -37.98
N LEU A 72 31.08 3.27 -38.62
CA LEU A 72 31.10 3.95 -39.91
C LEU A 72 30.27 3.19 -40.96
N GLY A 73 29.35 3.90 -41.61
CA GLY A 73 28.47 3.33 -42.64
C GLY A 73 27.28 2.54 -42.08
N GLU A 74 27.11 2.45 -40.77
CA GLU A 74 26.01 1.77 -40.13
C GLU A 74 25.04 2.71 -39.39
N ASN A 75 23.84 2.26 -39.14
CA ASN A 75 22.85 2.99 -38.32
C ASN A 75 23.22 2.84 -36.83
N PRO A 76 23.48 3.94 -36.11
CA PRO A 76 23.81 3.88 -34.71
C PRO A 76 22.64 3.30 -33.90
N ALA A 77 22.95 2.53 -32.88
CA ALA A 77 22.00 1.86 -32.03
C ALA A 77 22.15 2.26 -30.55
N LEU A 78 21.03 2.37 -29.86
CA LEU A 78 20.98 2.54 -28.43
C LEU A 78 20.18 1.39 -27.81
N GLU A 79 20.86 0.62 -26.98
CA GLU A 79 20.26 -0.39 -26.13
C GLU A 79 20.07 0.19 -24.73
N ILE A 80 18.89 0.01 -24.14
CA ILE A 80 18.60 0.38 -22.74
C ILE A 80 17.85 -0.75 -22.04
N THR A 81 18.11 -0.93 -20.75
CA THR A 81 17.45 -1.95 -19.94
C THR A 81 17.12 -1.42 -18.54
N ASP A 82 15.97 -1.85 -17.99
CA ASP A 82 15.57 -1.66 -16.58
C ASP A 82 15.88 -2.91 -15.73
N GLY A 83 16.71 -3.83 -16.21
CA GLY A 83 17.03 -5.09 -15.57
C GLY A 83 15.99 -6.21 -15.80
N LYS A 84 14.80 -5.87 -16.31
CA LYS A 84 13.73 -6.83 -16.62
C LYS A 84 13.34 -6.80 -18.11
N ARG A 85 13.49 -5.65 -18.75
CA ARG A 85 13.13 -5.40 -20.15
C ARG A 85 14.29 -4.72 -20.84
N THR A 86 14.53 -5.10 -22.07
CA THR A 86 15.57 -4.51 -22.91
C THR A 86 14.95 -3.99 -24.20
N VAL A 87 15.31 -2.77 -24.56
CA VAL A 87 14.91 -2.11 -25.80
C VAL A 87 16.16 -1.78 -26.58
N VAL A 88 16.16 -2.07 -27.87
CA VAL A 88 17.17 -1.66 -28.83
C VAL A 88 16.50 -0.78 -29.89
N LYS A 89 16.98 0.43 -30.05
CA LYS A 89 16.55 1.34 -31.13
C LYS A 89 17.73 1.67 -32.01
N LYS A 90 17.46 1.75 -33.32
CA LYS A 90 18.42 2.18 -34.32
C LYS A 90 17.96 3.51 -34.93
N SER A 91 18.90 4.39 -35.20
CA SER A 91 18.63 5.64 -35.91
C SER A 91 18.34 5.36 -37.39
N ASP A 92 17.55 6.18 -38.03
CA ASP A 92 17.37 6.13 -39.49
C ASP A 92 18.56 6.74 -40.27
N LEU A 93 19.45 7.45 -39.56
CA LEU A 93 20.64 8.09 -40.16
C LEU A 93 21.84 7.16 -40.01
N LEU A 94 22.63 7.06 -41.07
CA LEU A 94 23.91 6.38 -41.09
C LEU A 94 25.01 7.24 -40.43
N CYS A 95 25.97 6.58 -39.80
CA CYS A 95 27.18 7.24 -39.37
C CYS A 95 28.11 7.51 -40.56
N GLU A 96 28.38 8.78 -40.85
CA GLU A 96 29.25 9.19 -41.92
C GLU A 96 30.67 9.52 -41.41
N LYS A 97 31.64 9.61 -42.33
CA LYS A 97 32.98 10.10 -42.01
C LYS A 97 32.94 11.58 -41.66
N ALA A 98 33.51 11.97 -40.55
CA ALA A 98 33.57 13.36 -40.13
C ALA A 98 34.41 14.23 -41.08
N ILE A 99 33.83 15.33 -41.54
CA ILE A 99 34.56 16.31 -42.41
C ILE A 99 35.26 17.33 -41.53
N LYS A 100 34.65 17.81 -40.45
CA LYS A 100 35.23 18.88 -39.59
C LYS A 100 35.45 18.42 -38.15
N THR A 101 34.40 17.98 -37.48
CA THR A 101 34.47 17.62 -36.05
C THR A 101 33.93 16.21 -35.85
N PRO A 102 34.78 15.26 -35.46
CA PRO A 102 34.33 13.91 -35.14
C PRO A 102 33.35 13.88 -33.95
N LEU A 103 32.53 12.86 -33.92
CA LEU A 103 31.69 12.57 -32.80
C LEU A 103 32.56 12.17 -31.59
N ASP A 104 32.37 12.88 -30.49
CA ASP A 104 33.12 12.67 -29.26
C ASP A 104 32.30 11.81 -28.30
N SER A 105 32.96 10.82 -27.68
CA SER A 105 32.38 9.90 -26.73
C SER A 105 31.74 10.61 -25.53
N GLU A 106 32.42 11.62 -24.98
CA GLU A 106 31.92 12.39 -23.85
C GLU A 106 30.68 13.21 -24.21
N LYS A 107 30.66 13.80 -25.43
CA LYS A 107 29.48 14.49 -25.94
C LYS A 107 28.29 13.55 -26.16
N CYS A 108 28.52 12.34 -26.70
CA CYS A 108 27.49 11.32 -26.83
C CYS A 108 26.91 10.98 -25.46
N LYS A 109 27.76 10.65 -24.51
CA LYS A 109 27.38 10.31 -23.16
C LYS A 109 26.56 11.42 -22.50
N SER A 110 27.06 12.65 -22.57
CA SER A 110 26.38 13.81 -21.98
C SER A 110 25.00 14.10 -22.59
N GLN A 111 24.79 13.81 -23.88
CA GLN A 111 23.48 13.97 -24.53
C GLN A 111 22.52 12.82 -24.21
N LEU A 112 23.01 11.60 -24.17
CA LEU A 112 22.20 10.43 -23.86
C LEU A 112 21.77 10.37 -22.38
N LEU A 113 22.59 10.90 -21.46
CA LEU A 113 22.27 11.00 -20.05
C LEU A 113 21.16 12.03 -19.71
N LYS A 114 20.75 12.87 -20.66
CA LYS A 114 19.71 13.89 -20.44
C LYS A 114 18.31 13.27 -20.40
N THR A 115 17.97 12.65 -19.30
CA THR A 115 16.65 11.99 -19.07
C THR A 115 15.66 12.82 -18.25
N GLY A 116 15.92 14.12 -18.08
CA GLY A 116 15.02 15.04 -17.38
C GLY A 116 13.60 15.02 -17.97
N GLY A 117 12.58 15.13 -17.14
CA GLY A 117 11.17 15.01 -17.52
C GLY A 117 10.71 13.57 -17.82
N THR A 118 11.51 12.56 -17.43
CA THR A 118 11.16 11.14 -17.53
C THR A 118 11.39 10.45 -16.18
N ALA A 119 10.80 9.29 -15.98
CA ALA A 119 11.00 8.47 -14.77
C ALA A 119 12.40 7.81 -14.70
N TYR A 120 13.23 7.94 -15.72
CA TYR A 120 14.46 7.18 -15.89
C TYR A 120 15.71 7.92 -15.45
N LYS A 121 16.64 7.18 -14.83
CA LYS A 121 17.98 7.63 -14.49
C LYS A 121 18.99 6.56 -14.89
N PHE A 122 19.98 6.93 -15.72
CA PHE A 122 21.07 6.02 -16.03
C PHE A 122 21.98 5.81 -14.82
N GLU A 123 22.21 4.53 -14.47
CA GLU A 123 23.26 4.11 -13.56
C GLU A 123 24.56 3.88 -14.31
N ASN A 124 24.46 3.24 -15.49
CA ASN A 124 25.61 3.00 -16.36
C ASN A 124 25.22 3.22 -17.83
N LEU A 125 26.11 3.83 -18.60
CA LEU A 125 25.98 4.00 -20.05
C LEU A 125 27.35 3.80 -20.70
N GLU A 126 27.45 2.70 -21.46
CA GLU A 126 28.63 2.38 -22.27
C GLU A 126 28.53 3.07 -23.62
N ILE A 127 29.62 3.68 -24.07
CA ILE A 127 29.72 4.33 -25.37
C ILE A 127 30.79 3.59 -26.20
N ASP A 128 30.38 2.96 -27.28
CA ASP A 128 31.20 2.18 -28.18
C ASP A 128 31.06 2.73 -29.61
N ILE A 129 31.99 3.63 -29.97
CA ILE A 129 31.93 4.36 -31.24
C ILE A 129 33.26 4.28 -32.00
N ASP A 130 33.18 4.22 -33.32
CA ASP A 130 34.36 4.31 -34.17
C ASP A 130 34.96 5.72 -34.13
N SER A 131 36.28 5.79 -34.30
CA SER A 131 36.97 7.07 -34.42
C SER A 131 36.70 7.73 -35.78
N GLY A 132 36.55 9.06 -35.75
CA GLY A 132 36.41 9.86 -37.01
C GLY A 132 35.02 9.79 -37.66
N ILE A 133 33.98 9.31 -36.96
CA ILE A 133 32.61 9.35 -37.46
C ILE A 133 31.90 10.66 -37.08
N SER A 134 30.84 10.97 -37.81
CA SER A 134 29.95 12.10 -37.56
C SER A 134 28.50 11.63 -37.46
N LEU A 135 27.78 12.17 -36.48
CA LEU A 135 26.35 11.99 -36.29
C LEU A 135 25.77 13.29 -35.72
N PRO A 136 24.66 13.81 -36.27
CA PRO A 136 23.99 14.98 -35.68
C PRO A 136 23.52 14.74 -34.25
N LEU A 137 23.70 15.70 -33.35
CA LEU A 137 23.21 15.61 -31.96
C LEU A 137 21.70 15.47 -31.88
N SER A 138 20.96 15.98 -32.89
CA SER A 138 19.51 15.77 -33.02
C SER A 138 19.15 14.29 -33.16
N ALA A 139 19.94 13.50 -33.89
CA ALA A 139 19.74 12.07 -34.06
C ALA A 139 19.95 11.32 -32.74
N LEU A 140 20.97 11.67 -31.95
CA LEU A 140 21.18 11.10 -30.61
C LEU A 140 20.00 11.41 -29.67
N ASN A 141 19.49 12.65 -29.71
CA ASN A 141 18.37 13.06 -28.90
C ASN A 141 17.05 12.38 -29.30
N LEU A 142 16.86 12.15 -30.61
CA LEU A 142 15.71 11.41 -31.11
C LEU A 142 15.80 9.93 -30.67
N LEU A 143 16.93 9.30 -30.90
CA LEU A 143 17.19 7.90 -30.56
C LEU A 143 16.97 7.63 -29.06
N ARG A 144 17.45 8.53 -28.19
CA ARG A 144 17.19 8.47 -26.75
C ARG A 144 15.69 8.53 -26.44
N ARG A 145 14.97 9.49 -27.01
CA ARG A 145 13.52 9.65 -26.77
C ARG A 145 12.74 8.41 -27.22
N GLU A 146 13.05 7.89 -28.39
CA GLU A 146 12.40 6.70 -28.92
C GLU A 146 12.70 5.44 -28.09
N ALA A 147 13.94 5.30 -27.63
CA ALA A 147 14.31 4.19 -26.77
C ALA A 147 13.55 4.25 -25.43
N LEU A 148 13.50 5.42 -24.78
CA LEU A 148 12.77 5.60 -23.52
C LEU A 148 11.27 5.42 -23.71
N SER A 149 10.66 5.94 -24.78
CA SER A 149 9.25 5.74 -25.11
C SER A 149 8.91 4.27 -25.30
N SER A 150 9.76 3.54 -26.02
CA SER A 150 9.55 2.09 -26.22
C SER A 150 9.70 1.30 -24.91
N LEU A 151 10.58 1.72 -24.00
CA LEU A 151 10.68 1.12 -22.68
C LEU A 151 9.42 1.40 -21.86
N ASP A 152 8.85 2.62 -21.93
CA ASP A 152 7.57 2.95 -21.30
C ASP A 152 6.43 2.09 -21.84
N GLU A 153 6.34 1.91 -23.15
CA GLU A 153 5.35 1.01 -23.77
C GLU A 153 5.47 -0.42 -23.26
N MET A 154 6.70 -0.95 -23.18
CA MET A 154 6.93 -2.28 -22.64
C MET A 154 6.61 -2.39 -21.16
N ARG A 155 6.85 -1.36 -20.39
CA ARG A 155 6.55 -1.31 -18.95
C ARG A 155 5.07 -1.17 -18.66
N SER A 156 4.36 -0.38 -19.48
CA SER A 156 2.92 -0.15 -19.37
C SER A 156 2.07 -1.27 -19.98
N LYS A 157 2.68 -2.17 -20.77
CA LYS A 157 1.98 -3.28 -21.38
C LYS A 157 1.36 -4.16 -20.31
N ARG A 158 0.03 -4.23 -20.29
CA ARG A 158 -0.71 -5.12 -19.39
C ARG A 158 -0.40 -6.57 -19.75
N HIS A 159 -0.24 -7.39 -18.73
CA HIS A 159 -0.18 -8.84 -18.96
C HIS A 159 -1.49 -9.29 -19.60
N ASN A 160 -1.38 -9.99 -20.72
CA ASN A 160 -2.54 -10.67 -21.28
C ASN A 160 -2.84 -11.87 -20.38
N TYR A 161 -3.88 -11.74 -19.59
CA TYR A 161 -4.38 -12.87 -18.81
C TYR A 161 -5.18 -13.79 -19.73
N THR A 162 -4.86 -15.07 -19.70
CA THR A 162 -5.71 -16.09 -20.32
C THR A 162 -6.95 -16.23 -19.46
N VAL A 163 -8.09 -15.78 -19.96
CA VAL A 163 -9.37 -15.97 -19.27
C VAL A 163 -9.79 -17.42 -19.46
N ASN A 164 -9.76 -18.18 -18.38
CA ASN A 164 -10.37 -19.52 -18.38
C ASN A 164 -11.90 -19.35 -18.29
N LYS A 165 -12.58 -19.54 -19.41
CA LYS A 165 -14.04 -19.40 -19.50
C LYS A 165 -14.80 -20.58 -18.87
N ASN A 166 -14.12 -21.67 -18.54
CA ASN A 166 -14.71 -22.90 -18.01
C ASN A 166 -14.50 -23.08 -16.51
N VAL A 167 -14.19 -22.01 -15.78
CA VAL A 167 -14.11 -22.07 -14.32
C VAL A 167 -15.54 -22.07 -13.77
N GLU A 168 -15.95 -23.17 -13.19
CA GLU A 168 -17.13 -23.18 -12.30
C GLU A 168 -16.83 -22.31 -11.08
N ILE A 169 -17.23 -21.06 -11.17
CA ILE A 169 -16.98 -20.08 -10.09
C ILE A 169 -17.94 -20.32 -8.91
N PHE A 170 -19.10 -20.92 -9.18
CA PHE A 170 -20.14 -21.11 -8.17
C PHE A 170 -20.41 -22.59 -7.92
N LYS A 171 -19.86 -23.09 -6.83
CA LYS A 171 -20.36 -24.34 -6.24
C LYS A 171 -21.54 -24.00 -5.34
N ASP A 172 -22.58 -24.77 -5.39
CA ASP A 172 -23.68 -24.67 -4.43
C ASP A 172 -23.18 -25.20 -3.09
N ILE A 173 -22.82 -24.27 -2.19
CA ILE A 173 -22.29 -24.58 -0.87
C ILE A 173 -23.40 -24.34 0.13
N PRO A 174 -23.91 -25.42 0.77
CA PRO A 174 -25.05 -25.28 1.67
C PRO A 174 -24.73 -24.36 2.86
N PRO A 175 -25.73 -23.67 3.40
CA PRO A 175 -25.57 -22.87 4.59
C PRO A 175 -25.05 -23.69 5.75
N PHE A 176 -24.09 -23.14 6.49
CA PHE A 176 -23.57 -23.75 7.69
C PHE A 176 -24.31 -23.23 8.93
N ASN A 177 -25.01 -24.12 9.61
CA ASN A 177 -25.75 -23.82 10.83
C ASN A 177 -25.00 -24.38 12.05
N GLY A 178 -23.93 -23.70 12.49
CA GLY A 178 -23.25 -23.99 13.72
C GLY A 178 -24.17 -23.81 14.93
N LYS A 179 -24.12 -24.72 15.86
CA LYS A 179 -24.99 -24.73 17.07
C LYS A 179 -24.35 -24.03 18.28
N LYS A 180 -23.07 -23.68 18.22
CA LYS A 180 -22.33 -23.09 19.34
C LYS A 180 -22.67 -21.61 19.51
N ARG A 181 -23.09 -21.24 20.73
CA ARG A 181 -23.23 -19.84 21.14
C ARG A 181 -22.15 -19.52 22.16
N ALA A 182 -21.26 -18.63 21.85
CA ALA A 182 -20.22 -18.15 22.75
C ALA A 182 -20.07 -16.63 22.63
N VAL A 183 -19.71 -16.00 23.72
CA VAL A 183 -19.40 -14.58 23.77
C VAL A 183 -17.89 -14.43 23.77
N ARG A 184 -17.37 -13.63 22.83
CA ARG A 184 -16.00 -13.16 22.83
C ARG A 184 -15.99 -11.65 23.02
N ALA A 185 -14.97 -11.14 23.69
CA ALA A 185 -14.87 -9.73 23.96
C ALA A 185 -13.59 -9.14 23.36
N ARG A 186 -13.65 -7.91 22.93
CA ARG A 186 -12.52 -7.04 22.61
C ARG A 186 -12.48 -5.89 23.59
N THR A 187 -11.31 -5.57 24.09
CA THR A 187 -11.14 -4.50 25.09
C THR A 187 -10.07 -3.51 24.63
N ALA A 188 -10.20 -2.25 25.05
CA ALA A 188 -9.21 -1.22 24.74
C ALA A 188 -7.96 -1.29 25.63
N GLY A 189 -7.93 -2.18 26.62
CA GLY A 189 -6.81 -2.34 27.56
C GLY A 189 -7.04 -3.53 28.50
N THR A 190 -6.22 -3.63 29.53
CA THR A 190 -6.18 -4.74 30.48
C THR A 190 -7.04 -4.54 31.73
N LYS A 191 -7.65 -3.37 31.89
CA LYS A 191 -8.57 -3.10 33.03
C LYS A 191 -9.97 -3.63 32.68
N ILE A 192 -10.21 -4.89 33.00
CA ILE A 192 -11.47 -5.59 32.70
C ILE A 192 -12.14 -6.09 33.97
N GLY A 193 -13.47 -6.13 33.96
CA GLY A 193 -14.27 -6.60 35.10
C GLY A 193 -14.36 -8.12 35.18
N LYS A 194 -14.74 -8.64 36.35
CA LYS A 194 -14.84 -10.12 36.61
C LYS A 194 -15.82 -10.81 35.66
N GLY A 195 -16.87 -10.15 35.17
CA GLY A 195 -17.84 -10.72 34.23
C GLY A 195 -17.23 -11.21 32.90
N PHE A 196 -16.08 -10.68 32.51
CA PHE A 196 -15.37 -11.15 31.32
C PHE A 196 -14.80 -12.59 31.48
N LYS A 197 -14.80 -13.18 32.67
CA LYS A 197 -14.43 -14.60 32.87
C LYS A 197 -15.40 -15.54 32.20
N GLU A 198 -16.64 -15.13 31.98
CA GLU A 198 -17.65 -15.91 31.28
C GLU A 198 -17.49 -15.90 29.76
N CYS A 199 -16.64 -15.02 29.23
CA CYS A 199 -16.33 -15.02 27.82
C CYS A 199 -15.48 -16.22 27.41
N GLU A 200 -15.79 -16.78 26.23
CA GLU A 200 -14.98 -17.86 25.66
C GLU A 200 -13.53 -17.38 25.43
N LEU A 201 -13.35 -16.10 25.06
CA LEU A 201 -12.07 -15.49 24.80
C LEU A 201 -12.18 -13.97 24.93
N VAL A 202 -11.18 -13.36 25.55
CA VAL A 202 -11.07 -11.88 25.67
C VAL A 202 -9.82 -11.40 24.97
N PHE A 203 -9.96 -10.62 23.93
CA PHE A 203 -8.84 -10.01 23.23
C PHE A 203 -8.45 -8.67 23.85
N VAL A 204 -7.20 -8.57 24.28
CA VAL A 204 -6.57 -7.34 24.77
C VAL A 204 -5.56 -6.83 23.73
N PRO A 205 -5.23 -5.53 23.70
CA PRO A 205 -4.24 -5.03 22.75
C PRO A 205 -2.89 -5.72 22.91
N LEU A 206 -2.25 -6.10 21.80
CA LEU A 206 -0.94 -6.78 21.79
C LEU A 206 0.17 -5.99 22.50
N PHE A 207 0.09 -4.65 22.46
CA PHE A 207 1.07 -3.78 23.09
C PHE A 207 0.75 -3.37 24.53
N SER A 208 -0.19 -4.06 25.18
CA SER A 208 -0.41 -3.91 26.62
C SER A 208 0.80 -4.40 27.41
N ASP A 209 0.94 -3.93 28.63
CA ASP A 209 2.00 -4.41 29.52
C ASP A 209 1.89 -5.94 29.68
N ILE A 210 3.00 -6.63 29.46
CA ILE A 210 3.06 -8.10 29.50
C ILE A 210 2.71 -8.64 30.89
N SER A 211 3.10 -7.93 31.94
CA SER A 211 2.79 -8.30 33.32
C SER A 211 1.26 -8.23 33.61
N GLU A 212 0.59 -7.27 33.01
CA GLU A 212 -0.87 -7.13 33.12
C GLU A 212 -1.61 -8.25 32.36
N ILE A 213 -1.11 -8.62 31.16
CA ILE A 213 -1.66 -9.74 30.38
C ILE A 213 -1.48 -11.04 31.17
N GLU A 214 -0.30 -11.26 31.73
CA GLU A 214 0.02 -12.44 32.54
C GLU A 214 -0.84 -12.50 33.82
N ARG A 215 -1.03 -11.35 34.49
CA ARG A 215 -1.94 -11.23 35.65
C ARG A 215 -3.35 -11.68 35.29
N LEU A 216 -3.92 -11.18 34.19
CA LEU A 216 -5.26 -11.57 33.74
C LEU A 216 -5.36 -13.07 33.47
N LYS A 217 -4.37 -13.65 32.80
CA LYS A 217 -4.32 -15.11 32.60
C LYS A 217 -4.29 -15.85 33.90
N ASN A 218 -3.46 -15.47 34.88
CA ASN A 218 -3.31 -16.09 36.18
C ASN A 218 -4.58 -15.91 37.04
N GLU A 219 -5.35 -14.85 36.84
CA GLU A 219 -6.66 -14.66 37.46
C GLU A 219 -7.76 -15.54 36.82
N GLY A 220 -7.43 -16.30 35.78
CA GLY A 220 -8.34 -17.27 35.15
C GLY A 220 -9.18 -16.72 34.01
N PHE A 221 -8.77 -15.58 33.41
CA PHE A 221 -9.35 -15.12 32.16
C PHE A 221 -8.77 -15.89 30.97
N ASN A 222 -9.61 -16.20 29.99
CA ASN A 222 -9.16 -16.78 28.73
C ASN A 222 -8.74 -15.63 27.79
N ILE A 223 -7.45 -15.41 27.66
CA ILE A 223 -6.91 -14.22 27.01
C ILE A 223 -6.32 -14.56 25.64
N GLY A 224 -6.68 -13.75 24.64
CA GLY A 224 -5.98 -13.60 23.37
C GLY A 224 -5.46 -12.16 23.21
N VAL A 225 -4.70 -11.91 22.17
CA VAL A 225 -4.21 -10.56 21.86
C VAL A 225 -4.72 -10.08 20.52
N GLU A 226 -4.94 -8.77 20.40
CA GLU A 226 -5.33 -8.11 19.17
C GLU A 226 -4.13 -7.35 18.58
N ILE A 227 -3.77 -7.69 17.33
CA ILE A 227 -2.77 -6.91 16.56
C ILE A 227 -3.41 -5.61 16.11
N PRO A 228 -2.73 -4.45 16.29
CA PRO A 228 -3.25 -3.17 15.86
C PRO A 228 -3.51 -3.14 14.36
N ARG A 229 -4.60 -2.49 13.94
CA ARG A 229 -4.96 -2.38 12.51
C ARG A 229 -3.92 -1.60 11.71
N GLY A 230 -3.29 -0.57 12.28
CA GLY A 230 -2.20 0.19 11.69
C GLY A 230 -0.85 -0.40 12.07
N MET A 231 -0.17 -1.03 11.12
CA MET A 231 1.10 -1.75 11.34
C MET A 231 2.32 -1.04 10.76
N PHE A 232 2.14 -0.03 9.95
CA PHE A 232 3.18 0.63 9.15
C PHE A 232 4.45 0.97 9.93
N GLY A 233 5.58 0.32 9.57
CA GLY A 233 6.89 0.52 10.20
C GLY A 233 7.01 -0.06 11.61
N ARG A 234 6.02 -0.86 12.07
CA ARG A 234 6.02 -1.51 13.39
C ARG A 234 6.13 -3.02 13.34
N GLU A 235 6.41 -3.60 12.18
CA GLU A 235 6.40 -5.05 11.95
C GLU A 235 7.33 -5.77 12.90
N LYS A 236 8.54 -5.25 13.12
CA LYS A 236 9.53 -5.82 14.07
C LYS A 236 9.07 -5.72 15.53
N GLN A 237 8.37 -4.63 15.89
CA GLN A 237 7.81 -4.48 17.23
C GLN A 237 6.68 -5.50 17.47
N ILE A 238 5.84 -5.72 16.47
CA ILE A 238 4.75 -6.72 16.50
C ILE A 238 5.35 -8.13 16.67
N GLU A 239 6.37 -8.48 15.89
CA GLU A 239 7.06 -9.77 16.02
C GLU A 239 7.62 -10.01 17.44
N ASN A 240 8.25 -8.99 18.00
CA ASN A 240 8.79 -9.08 19.36
C ASN A 240 7.67 -9.20 20.41
N ALA A 241 6.60 -8.45 20.27
CA ALA A 241 5.45 -8.55 21.18
C ALA A 241 4.76 -9.92 21.09
N ILE A 242 4.58 -10.49 19.89
CA ILE A 242 4.06 -11.85 19.71
C ILE A 242 4.94 -12.87 20.45
N LYS A 243 6.26 -12.80 20.29
CA LYS A 243 7.18 -13.68 21.01
C LYS A 243 7.05 -13.55 22.54
N SER A 244 6.82 -12.32 23.03
CA SER A 244 6.65 -12.06 24.46
C SER A 244 5.37 -12.69 25.01
N VAL A 245 4.24 -12.51 24.32
CA VAL A 245 2.96 -13.09 24.76
C VAL A 245 2.96 -14.62 24.64
N GLN A 246 3.67 -15.19 23.67
CA GLN A 246 3.83 -16.64 23.57
C GLN A 246 4.62 -17.23 24.74
N LYS A 247 5.64 -16.54 25.26
CA LYS A 247 6.42 -16.99 26.42
C LYS A 247 5.55 -17.18 27.66
N ILE A 248 4.50 -16.38 27.81
CA ILE A 248 3.51 -16.52 28.90
C ILE A 248 2.32 -17.40 28.50
N GLY A 249 2.41 -18.13 27.36
CA GLY A 249 1.43 -19.12 26.93
C GLY A 249 0.15 -18.53 26.36
N ILE A 250 0.18 -17.31 25.79
CA ILE A 250 -0.93 -16.74 25.02
C ILE A 250 -0.68 -17.06 23.54
N ASN A 251 -1.62 -17.76 22.90
CA ASN A 251 -1.49 -18.20 21.52
C ASN A 251 -2.62 -17.71 20.59
N ASP A 252 -3.74 -17.25 21.14
CA ASP A 252 -4.87 -16.77 20.36
C ASP A 252 -4.64 -15.30 19.96
N VAL A 253 -4.82 -15.00 18.66
CA VAL A 253 -4.57 -13.65 18.10
C VAL A 253 -5.69 -13.21 17.19
N LEU A 254 -6.21 -12.00 17.40
CA LEU A 254 -7.20 -11.36 16.56
C LEU A 254 -6.50 -10.44 15.53
N CYS A 255 -6.80 -10.66 14.27
CA CYS A 255 -6.20 -9.97 13.13
C CYS A 255 -7.26 -9.29 12.26
N HIS A 256 -7.10 -8.01 11.97
CA HIS A 256 -8.04 -7.22 11.19
C HIS A 256 -7.58 -6.94 9.75
N ASN A 257 -6.42 -7.44 9.35
CA ASN A 257 -5.91 -7.31 7.98
C ASN A 257 -4.99 -8.48 7.64
N ILE A 258 -4.75 -8.69 6.35
CA ILE A 258 -3.95 -9.80 5.82
C ILE A 258 -2.49 -9.72 6.29
N GLY A 259 -1.93 -8.51 6.44
CA GLY A 259 -0.57 -8.32 6.96
C GLY A 259 -0.43 -8.83 8.39
N ALA A 260 -1.42 -8.59 9.26
CA ALA A 260 -1.46 -9.11 10.62
C ALA A 260 -1.58 -10.64 10.65
N LEU A 261 -2.43 -11.21 9.78
CA LEU A 261 -2.54 -12.67 9.61
C LEU A 261 -1.21 -13.29 9.19
N TYR A 262 -0.54 -12.67 8.22
CA TYR A 262 0.76 -13.15 7.74
C TYR A 262 1.82 -13.12 8.86
N GLN A 263 1.89 -12.05 9.64
CA GLN A 263 2.82 -11.94 10.76
C GLN A 263 2.52 -12.98 11.84
N ALA A 264 1.27 -13.11 12.26
CA ALA A 264 0.87 -14.07 13.30
C ALA A 264 1.11 -15.54 12.87
N LYS A 265 0.86 -15.86 11.59
CA LYS A 265 1.06 -17.20 11.03
C LYS A 265 2.53 -17.65 11.09
N LYS A 266 3.50 -16.73 10.93
CA LYS A 266 4.94 -17.05 11.09
C LYS A 266 5.26 -17.62 12.45
N PHE A 267 4.53 -17.21 13.48
CA PHE A 267 4.70 -17.66 14.87
C PHE A 267 3.74 -18.79 15.26
N LYS A 268 3.03 -19.36 14.30
CA LYS A 268 2.07 -20.44 14.53
C LYS A 268 1.01 -20.10 15.58
N MET A 269 0.59 -18.83 15.63
CA MET A 269 -0.51 -18.39 16.48
C MET A 269 -1.83 -19.01 16.03
N VAL A 270 -2.79 -19.14 16.94
CA VAL A 270 -4.17 -19.47 16.64
C VAL A 270 -4.86 -18.23 16.09
N LEU A 271 -5.20 -18.25 14.81
CA LEU A 271 -5.66 -17.09 14.08
C LEU A 271 -7.17 -16.86 14.20
N HIS A 272 -7.57 -15.68 14.61
CA HIS A 272 -8.95 -15.22 14.59
C HIS A 272 -9.06 -14.02 13.66
N GLY A 273 -9.97 -14.07 12.69
CA GLY A 273 -10.22 -12.95 11.77
C GLY A 273 -11.17 -11.96 12.40
N GLY A 274 -10.76 -10.71 12.53
CA GLY A 274 -11.61 -9.62 12.99
C GLY A 274 -12.41 -8.96 11.86
N PHE A 275 -13.39 -8.14 12.22
CA PHE A 275 -14.29 -7.45 11.25
C PHE A 275 -13.56 -6.64 10.18
N GLY A 276 -12.32 -6.21 10.44
CA GLY A 276 -11.51 -5.47 9.48
C GLY A 276 -11.11 -6.27 8.23
N LEU A 277 -11.27 -7.61 8.25
CA LEU A 277 -11.12 -8.45 7.06
C LEU A 277 -12.31 -8.30 6.09
N ASN A 278 -13.42 -7.72 6.57
CA ASN A 278 -14.63 -7.44 5.81
C ASN A 278 -15.19 -8.66 5.05
N LEU A 279 -15.32 -9.79 5.72
CA LEU A 279 -15.80 -11.05 5.14
C LEU A 279 -17.32 -10.96 4.96
N VAL A 280 -17.80 -11.09 3.71
CA VAL A 280 -19.20 -10.81 3.36
C VAL A 280 -19.89 -11.94 2.61
N ASN A 281 -19.17 -12.96 2.17
CA ASN A 281 -19.73 -14.04 1.36
C ASN A 281 -19.10 -15.40 1.69
N THR A 282 -19.70 -16.48 1.16
CA THR A 282 -19.22 -17.85 1.38
C THR A 282 -17.80 -18.09 0.94
N TYR A 283 -17.35 -17.45 -0.16
CA TYR A 283 -16.00 -17.64 -0.68
C TYR A 283 -14.94 -16.98 0.21
N ASP A 284 -15.26 -15.85 0.82
CA ASP A 284 -14.41 -15.23 1.85
C ASP A 284 -14.22 -16.19 3.04
N LEU A 285 -15.29 -16.88 3.43
CA LEU A 285 -15.25 -17.84 4.55
C LEU A 285 -14.49 -19.11 4.20
N LEU A 286 -14.62 -19.61 2.97
CA LEU A 286 -13.83 -20.74 2.47
C LEU A 286 -12.34 -20.37 2.43
N TRP A 287 -12.01 -19.17 1.95
CA TRP A 287 -10.65 -18.67 1.99
C TRP A 287 -10.11 -18.59 3.42
N ALA A 288 -10.91 -18.07 4.36
CA ALA A 288 -10.50 -17.98 5.76
C ALA A 288 -10.26 -19.37 6.37
N GLN A 289 -11.11 -20.35 6.05
CA GLN A 289 -10.96 -21.74 6.46
C GLN A 289 -9.69 -22.37 5.87
N GLU A 290 -9.46 -22.21 4.57
CA GLU A 290 -8.27 -22.70 3.86
C GLU A 290 -6.98 -22.03 4.36
N TYR A 291 -7.04 -20.73 4.65
CA TYR A 291 -5.91 -20.02 5.23
C TYR A 291 -5.54 -20.53 6.63
N GLY A 292 -6.49 -21.17 7.34
CA GLY A 292 -6.31 -21.78 8.65
C GLY A 292 -6.76 -20.88 9.81
N LEU A 293 -7.74 -20.00 9.59
CA LEU A 293 -8.37 -19.26 10.67
C LEU A 293 -9.26 -20.20 11.49
N LYS A 294 -9.19 -20.09 12.82
CA LYS A 294 -10.04 -20.83 13.73
C LYS A 294 -11.46 -20.26 13.77
N SER A 295 -11.58 -18.96 13.67
CA SER A 295 -12.86 -18.26 13.63
C SER A 295 -12.76 -16.91 12.96
N VAL A 296 -13.91 -16.33 12.60
CA VAL A 296 -13.99 -15.01 11.96
C VAL A 296 -15.13 -14.17 12.54
N GLU A 297 -14.92 -12.86 12.57
CA GLU A 297 -15.98 -11.87 12.72
C GLU A 297 -16.47 -11.47 11.33
N LEU A 298 -17.78 -11.63 11.09
CA LEU A 298 -18.39 -11.20 9.82
C LEU A 298 -18.45 -9.68 9.73
N SER A 299 -18.52 -9.18 8.51
CA SER A 299 -18.77 -7.76 8.28
C SER A 299 -20.09 -7.33 8.94
N PHE A 300 -20.05 -6.19 9.63
CA PHE A 300 -21.22 -5.58 10.24
C PHE A 300 -22.21 -4.98 9.20
N GLU A 301 -21.84 -4.98 7.93
CA GLU A 301 -22.71 -4.57 6.82
C GLU A 301 -23.67 -5.70 6.36
N LEU A 302 -23.48 -6.92 6.87
CA LEU A 302 -24.34 -8.05 6.53
C LEU A 302 -25.66 -8.03 7.30
N THR A 303 -26.76 -8.30 6.58
CA THR A 303 -28.05 -8.57 7.21
C THR A 303 -28.10 -10.00 7.74
N PHE A 304 -28.93 -10.25 8.76
CA PHE A 304 -29.15 -11.61 9.31
C PHE A 304 -29.59 -12.61 8.24
N GLU A 305 -30.41 -12.18 7.28
CA GLU A 305 -30.84 -13.02 6.18
C GLU A 305 -29.65 -13.51 5.34
N ARG A 306 -28.71 -12.62 5.01
CA ARG A 306 -27.47 -12.99 4.29
C ARG A 306 -26.58 -13.88 5.13
N ILE A 307 -26.40 -13.59 6.41
CA ILE A 307 -25.60 -14.40 7.34
C ILE A 307 -26.09 -15.85 7.39
N ASN A 308 -27.40 -16.05 7.45
CA ASN A 308 -28.01 -17.38 7.49
C ASN A 308 -27.82 -18.20 6.20
N ARG A 309 -27.49 -17.54 5.09
CA ARG A 309 -27.22 -18.18 3.79
C ARG A 309 -25.74 -18.49 3.54
N LEU A 310 -24.85 -18.05 4.43
CA LEU A 310 -23.41 -18.29 4.25
C LEU A 310 -23.07 -19.76 4.49
N GLY A 311 -22.32 -20.35 3.55
CA GLY A 311 -21.70 -21.66 3.67
C GLY A 311 -20.37 -21.60 4.43
N ALA A 312 -19.53 -22.63 4.26
CA ALA A 312 -18.24 -22.91 4.90
C ALA A 312 -18.34 -23.30 6.39
N GLU A 313 -17.55 -24.28 6.76
CA GLU A 313 -17.48 -24.83 8.13
C GLU A 313 -16.41 -24.11 8.97
N ILE A 314 -16.64 -22.83 9.25
CA ILE A 314 -15.78 -22.03 10.10
C ILE A 314 -16.62 -21.36 11.20
N ASP A 315 -16.09 -21.32 12.41
CA ASP A 315 -16.68 -20.56 13.51
C ASP A 315 -16.79 -19.10 13.13
N ARG A 316 -18.00 -18.55 13.19
CA ARG A 316 -18.26 -17.16 12.81
C ARG A 316 -19.06 -16.43 13.88
N GLY A 317 -18.71 -15.17 14.07
CA GLY A 317 -19.35 -14.27 15.01
C GLY A 317 -19.83 -12.99 14.33
N ILE A 318 -20.69 -12.27 15.03
CA ILE A 318 -21.13 -10.92 14.69
C ILE A 318 -20.81 -9.98 15.84
N ILE A 319 -20.56 -8.72 15.52
CA ILE A 319 -20.44 -7.68 16.55
C ILE A 319 -21.84 -7.33 17.03
N SER A 320 -22.13 -7.66 18.28
CA SER A 320 -23.43 -7.44 18.90
C SER A 320 -23.50 -6.16 19.73
N TYR A 321 -22.37 -5.69 20.22
CA TYR A 321 -22.28 -4.51 21.07
C TYR A 321 -20.90 -3.87 21.04
N GLY A 322 -20.85 -2.53 21.13
CA GLY A 322 -19.63 -1.74 21.30
C GLY A 322 -19.49 -0.61 20.27
N TYR A 323 -18.38 0.10 20.38
CA TYR A 323 -18.02 1.17 19.47
C TYR A 323 -17.20 0.64 18.29
N LEU A 324 -17.61 0.99 17.07
CA LEU A 324 -16.82 0.70 15.88
C LEU A 324 -15.82 1.84 15.64
N PRO A 325 -14.53 1.51 15.39
CA PRO A 325 -13.56 2.53 15.01
C PRO A 325 -13.88 3.02 13.59
N LEU A 326 -14.25 4.29 13.47
CA LEU A 326 -14.61 4.92 12.20
C LEU A 326 -13.39 5.39 11.40
N MET A 327 -12.26 5.63 12.06
CA MET A 327 -11.07 6.17 11.43
C MET A 327 -9.82 5.49 11.97
N LEU A 328 -8.87 5.25 11.09
CA LEU A 328 -7.52 4.82 11.41
C LEU A 328 -6.57 5.99 11.15
N CYS A 329 -5.96 6.52 12.22
CA CYS A 329 -4.96 7.59 12.12
C CYS A 329 -3.56 7.01 12.31
N ARG A 330 -2.59 7.64 11.60
CA ARG A 330 -1.16 7.33 11.70
C ARG A 330 -0.45 8.39 12.54
#